data_da8d352af9dd5fb5e9bbce7af406290f
#
_entry.id   da8d352af9dd5fb5e9bbce7af406290f
#
_cell.length_a   1.000
_cell.length_b   1.000
_cell.length_c   1.000
_cell.angle_alpha   90.00
_cell.angle_beta   90.00
_cell.angle_gamma   90.00
#
_symmetry.space_group_name_H-M   'P 1'
#
loop_
_entity.id
_entity.type
_entity.pdbx_description
1 polymer ?
#
loop_
_entity_poly.entity_id
_entity_poly.type
_entity_poly.pdbx_seq_one_letter_code
_entity_poly.pdbx_strand_id
1 'polypeptide(L)'
;MSKNPLHHPSTEMLLEFAAGTLDTAASICVAAHLHFCPKCRAELQNLSVIGAQLMAETQSEEVDDALLSAVMEKIDAMPSETAHNQEATAEGAYPNCVEKLISNAPRAPVWKRLSKSVNIARLFTGQDKYEVALHQICAGGKTPKHDHHGTEYTVVLQGCFSDEQSVYNEGDFIVRNPGDVHQPMGANNGDCICLSALEAPIKVTNPFGFFLKPFLRINPM
;
A
#
# COMPACT_ATOMS: atom_id res chain seq x y z
N MET A 1 10.50 -2.24 20.83
CA MET A 1 9.16 -1.69 21.07
C MET A 1 8.75 -0.99 19.77
N SER A 2 7.82 -1.56 19.02
CA SER A 2 7.23 -0.90 17.84
C SER A 2 6.55 0.38 18.32
N LYS A 3 6.96 1.52 17.81
CA LYS A 3 6.27 2.78 18.07
C LYS A 3 4.98 2.75 17.25
N ASN A 4 3.86 3.10 17.85
CA ASN A 4 2.62 3.26 17.09
C ASN A 4 2.84 4.31 15.99
N PRO A 5 2.31 4.08 14.77
CA PRO A 5 2.34 5.08 13.71
C PRO A 5 1.76 6.41 14.17
N LEU A 6 2.32 7.52 13.68
CA LEU A 6 1.87 8.88 13.98
C LEU A 6 1.06 9.46 12.82
N HIS A 7 1.30 9.00 11.61
CA HIS A 7 0.63 9.42 10.39
C HIS A 7 -0.32 8.31 9.91
N HIS A 8 -1.57 8.68 9.64
CA HIS A 8 -2.66 7.73 9.35
C HIS A 8 -3.38 8.10 8.06
N PRO A 9 -4.03 7.13 7.36
CA PRO A 9 -5.03 7.45 6.35
C PRO A 9 -6.15 8.28 6.98
N SER A 10 -6.82 9.11 6.17
CA SER A 10 -7.98 9.88 6.66
C SER A 10 -9.15 8.94 6.97
N THR A 11 -10.10 9.43 7.78
CA THR A 11 -11.34 8.68 8.09
C THR A 11 -12.14 8.38 6.82
N GLU A 12 -12.16 9.30 5.85
CA GLU A 12 -12.78 9.09 4.54
C GLU A 12 -12.13 7.93 3.79
N MET A 13 -10.80 7.84 3.76
CA MET A 13 -10.10 6.72 3.13
C MET A 13 -10.40 5.39 3.82
N LEU A 14 -10.50 5.37 5.16
CA LEU A 14 -10.87 4.17 5.91
C LEU A 14 -12.31 3.77 5.64
N LEU A 15 -13.23 4.73 5.46
CA LEU A 15 -14.61 4.49 5.08
C LEU A 15 -14.72 3.91 3.66
N GLU A 16 -14.05 4.50 2.69
CA GLU A 16 -13.99 3.99 1.32
C GLU A 16 -13.35 2.59 1.26
N PHE A 17 -12.32 2.34 2.08
CA PHE A 17 -11.71 1.04 2.23
C PHE A 17 -12.70 0.01 2.80
N ALA A 18 -13.44 0.36 3.87
CA ALA A 18 -14.47 -0.48 4.48
C ALA A 18 -15.62 -0.80 3.50
N ALA A 19 -16.00 0.17 2.69
CA ALA A 19 -17.04 0.04 1.67
C ALA A 19 -16.58 -0.69 0.38
N GLY A 20 -15.28 -0.93 0.24
CA GLY A 20 -14.70 -1.54 -0.98
C GLY A 20 -14.69 -0.61 -2.19
N THR A 21 -14.80 0.69 -2.00
CA THR A 21 -14.84 1.72 -3.06
C THR A 21 -13.51 2.45 -3.26
N LEU A 22 -12.56 2.27 -2.36
CA LEU A 22 -11.22 2.85 -2.48
C LEU A 22 -10.44 2.19 -3.64
N ASP A 23 -9.71 3.00 -4.42
CA ASP A 23 -8.83 2.49 -5.48
C ASP A 23 -7.93 1.35 -4.98
N THR A 24 -7.73 0.33 -5.81
CA THR A 24 -6.95 -0.88 -5.45
C THR A 24 -5.55 -0.54 -4.91
N ALA A 25 -4.84 0.39 -5.55
CA ALA A 25 -3.49 0.75 -5.13
C ALA A 25 -3.47 1.48 -3.78
N ALA A 26 -4.42 2.38 -3.53
CA ALA A 26 -4.61 3.02 -2.23
C ALA A 26 -5.03 1.99 -1.16
N SER A 27 -5.90 1.04 -1.51
CA SER A 27 -6.33 -0.06 -0.64
C SER A 27 -5.16 -0.94 -0.20
N ILE A 28 -4.21 -1.24 -1.10
CA ILE A 28 -2.99 -1.98 -0.77
C ILE A 28 -2.16 -1.20 0.27
N CYS A 29 -2.01 0.11 0.11
CA CYS A 29 -1.29 0.95 1.07
C CYS A 29 -2.03 1.03 2.42
N VAL A 30 -3.36 1.19 2.42
CA VAL A 30 -4.16 1.15 3.66
C VAL A 30 -4.02 -0.20 4.35
N ALA A 31 -4.14 -1.32 3.63
CA ALA A 31 -3.96 -2.66 4.20
C ALA A 31 -2.57 -2.86 4.80
N ALA A 32 -1.51 -2.34 4.16
CA ALA A 32 -0.15 -2.37 4.69
C ALA A 32 -0.03 -1.55 5.99
N HIS A 33 -0.61 -0.35 6.05
CA HIS A 33 -0.64 0.47 7.27
C HIS A 33 -1.40 -0.22 8.42
N LEU A 34 -2.54 -0.86 8.12
CA LEU A 34 -3.34 -1.58 9.11
C LEU A 34 -2.57 -2.71 9.81
N HIS A 35 -1.53 -3.27 9.18
CA HIS A 35 -0.64 -4.24 9.83
C HIS A 35 0.04 -3.63 11.06
N PHE A 36 0.48 -2.40 11.00
CA PHE A 36 1.22 -1.70 12.04
C PHE A 36 0.33 -0.94 13.03
N CYS A 37 -0.85 -0.46 12.60
CA CYS A 37 -1.64 0.52 13.34
C CYS A 37 -2.88 -0.09 14.03
N PRO A 38 -2.86 -0.34 15.35
CA PRO A 38 -4.03 -0.83 16.08
C PRO A 38 -5.17 0.20 16.13
N LYS A 39 -4.87 1.50 16.12
CA LYS A 39 -5.87 2.58 16.12
C LYS A 39 -6.72 2.53 14.85
N CYS A 40 -6.09 2.45 13.66
CA CYS A 40 -6.84 2.39 12.41
C CYS A 40 -7.58 1.05 12.24
N ARG A 41 -7.05 -0.06 12.79
CA ARG A 41 -7.81 -1.32 12.84
C ARG A 41 -9.09 -1.20 13.66
N ALA A 42 -9.03 -0.56 14.83
CA ALA A 42 -10.21 -0.34 15.67
C ALA A 42 -11.24 0.58 14.99
N GLU A 43 -10.78 1.65 14.32
CA GLU A 43 -11.65 2.54 13.55
C GLU A 43 -12.33 1.80 12.39
N LEU A 44 -11.58 1.01 11.61
CA LEU A 44 -12.12 0.17 10.54
C LEU A 44 -13.18 -0.83 11.09
N GLN A 45 -12.94 -1.42 12.25
CA GLN A 45 -13.91 -2.31 12.89
C GLN A 45 -15.21 -1.59 13.22
N ASN A 46 -15.15 -0.36 13.74
CA ASN A 46 -16.33 0.47 14.02
C ASN A 46 -17.12 0.78 12.73
N LEU A 47 -16.43 1.15 11.66
CA LEU A 47 -17.05 1.38 10.34
C LEU A 47 -17.72 0.13 9.80
N SER A 48 -17.09 -1.03 9.98
CA SER A 48 -17.67 -2.33 9.57
C SER A 48 -18.95 -2.68 10.36
N VAL A 49 -19.00 -2.34 11.65
CA VAL A 49 -20.23 -2.53 12.46
C VAL A 49 -21.37 -1.66 11.94
N ILE A 50 -21.10 -0.40 11.59
CA ILE A 50 -22.10 0.50 10.98
C ILE A 50 -22.59 -0.08 9.66
N GLY A 51 -21.70 -0.54 8.79
CA GLY A 51 -22.04 -1.20 7.53
C GLY A 51 -22.93 -2.44 7.73
N ALA A 52 -22.62 -3.27 8.72
CA ALA A 52 -23.42 -4.44 9.06
C ALA A 52 -24.82 -4.07 9.54
N GLN A 53 -24.96 -2.98 10.33
CA GLN A 53 -26.28 -2.48 10.75
C GLN A 53 -27.12 -2.00 9.58
N LEU A 54 -26.53 -1.21 8.68
CA LEU A 54 -27.20 -0.76 7.45
C LEU A 54 -27.65 -1.94 6.58
N MET A 55 -26.81 -2.97 6.47
CA MET A 55 -27.14 -4.19 5.73
C MET A 55 -28.31 -4.95 6.38
N ALA A 56 -28.37 -5.00 7.72
CA ALA A 56 -29.46 -5.67 8.44
C ALA A 56 -30.81 -4.95 8.30
N GLU A 57 -30.81 -3.65 7.98
CA GLU A 57 -32.02 -2.86 7.73
C GLU A 57 -32.54 -2.98 6.30
N THR A 58 -31.79 -3.62 5.38
CA THR A 58 -32.27 -3.86 4.01
C THR A 58 -33.27 -4.98 3.98
N GLN A 59 -34.28 -4.88 3.08
CA GLN A 59 -35.20 -5.98 2.84
C GLN A 59 -34.44 -7.18 2.27
N SER A 60 -34.73 -8.36 2.85
CA SER A 60 -34.21 -9.61 2.30
C SER A 60 -34.98 -9.97 1.03
N GLU A 61 -34.28 -10.39 0.00
CA GLU A 61 -34.86 -11.00 -1.19
C GLU A 61 -35.01 -12.53 -0.97
N GLU A 62 -36.09 -13.09 -1.45
CA GLU A 62 -36.27 -14.56 -1.45
C GLU A 62 -35.29 -15.17 -2.48
N VAL A 63 -34.51 -16.12 -2.02
CA VAL A 63 -33.55 -16.86 -2.86
C VAL A 63 -34.18 -18.20 -3.19
N ASP A 64 -34.20 -18.56 -4.49
CA ASP A 64 -34.64 -19.87 -4.97
C ASP A 64 -33.75 -20.98 -4.37
N ASP A 65 -34.41 -22.06 -3.88
CA ASP A 65 -33.72 -23.25 -3.35
C ASP A 65 -32.74 -23.87 -4.38
N ALA A 66 -33.03 -23.74 -5.68
CA ALA A 66 -32.19 -24.20 -6.74
C ALA A 66 -30.85 -23.40 -6.80
N LEU A 67 -30.89 -22.08 -6.51
CA LEU A 67 -29.69 -21.26 -6.45
C LEU A 67 -28.82 -21.63 -5.25
N LEU A 68 -29.43 -21.86 -4.08
CA LEU A 68 -28.70 -22.29 -2.89
C LEU A 68 -28.02 -23.63 -3.15
N SER A 69 -28.72 -24.60 -3.71
CA SER A 69 -28.19 -25.91 -4.05
C SER A 69 -27.00 -25.80 -5.02
N ALA A 70 -27.11 -24.97 -6.06
CA ALA A 70 -26.05 -24.77 -7.03
C ALA A 70 -24.80 -24.08 -6.40
N VAL A 71 -24.97 -23.20 -5.43
CA VAL A 71 -23.86 -22.58 -4.67
C VAL A 71 -23.17 -23.62 -3.79
N MET A 72 -23.96 -24.45 -3.07
CA MET A 72 -23.40 -25.50 -2.20
C MET A 72 -22.64 -26.55 -3.01
N GLU A 73 -23.16 -26.99 -4.17
CA GLU A 73 -22.45 -27.90 -5.08
C GLU A 73 -21.10 -27.31 -5.53
N LYS A 74 -21.04 -26.00 -5.83
CA LYS A 74 -19.78 -25.33 -6.19
C LYS A 74 -18.79 -25.29 -5.02
N ILE A 75 -19.28 -25.03 -3.81
CA ILE A 75 -18.44 -25.02 -2.61
C ILE A 75 -17.88 -26.42 -2.37
N ASP A 76 -18.68 -27.46 -2.46
CA ASP A 76 -18.29 -28.86 -2.25
C ASP A 76 -17.32 -29.35 -3.34
N ALA A 77 -17.44 -28.83 -4.58
CA ALA A 77 -16.55 -29.14 -5.69
C ALA A 77 -15.24 -28.34 -5.66
N MET A 78 -15.14 -27.29 -4.85
CA MET A 78 -13.86 -26.59 -4.69
C MET A 78 -12.85 -27.50 -4.00
N PRO A 79 -11.59 -27.55 -4.52
CA PRO A 79 -10.53 -28.23 -3.79
C PRO A 79 -10.52 -27.70 -2.36
N SER A 80 -10.57 -28.59 -1.38
CA SER A 80 -10.36 -28.21 0.01
C SER A 80 -9.04 -27.47 0.04
N GLU A 81 -9.08 -26.13 0.12
CA GLU A 81 -7.90 -25.40 0.55
C GLU A 81 -7.59 -26.05 1.90
N THR A 82 -6.52 -26.91 1.91
CA THR A 82 -5.91 -27.28 3.16
C THR A 82 -5.78 -25.97 3.88
N ALA A 83 -6.58 -25.82 4.95
CA ALA A 83 -6.49 -24.64 5.78
C ALA A 83 -4.99 -24.48 6.06
N HIS A 84 -4.33 -23.66 5.27
CA HIS A 84 -3.13 -23.04 5.72
C HIS A 84 -3.60 -22.23 6.92
N ASN A 85 -3.68 -22.91 8.08
CA ASN A 85 -3.30 -22.33 9.33
C ASN A 85 -1.89 -21.82 9.07
N GLN A 86 -1.81 -20.71 8.36
CA GLN A 86 -0.76 -19.75 8.58
C GLN A 86 -1.04 -19.25 10.02
N GLU A 87 -0.74 -20.13 11.02
CA GLU A 87 -0.06 -19.64 12.18
C GLU A 87 0.79 -18.53 11.63
N ALA A 88 0.76 -17.38 12.27
CA ALA A 88 1.68 -16.29 12.01
C ALA A 88 3.12 -16.83 12.23
N THR A 89 3.50 -17.74 11.36
CA THR A 89 4.77 -18.44 11.32
C THR A 89 5.64 -17.63 10.42
N ALA A 90 6.65 -17.13 11.07
CA ALA A 90 7.79 -16.45 10.52
C ALA A 90 7.45 -15.10 9.91
N GLU A 91 7.86 -14.14 10.61
CA GLU A 91 8.32 -12.82 10.21
C GLU A 91 8.65 -12.78 8.71
N GLY A 92 7.63 -12.62 7.88
CA GLY A 92 7.81 -12.18 6.51
C GLY A 92 8.52 -10.83 6.58
N ALA A 93 9.35 -10.52 5.61
CA ALA A 93 10.06 -9.25 5.57
C ALA A 93 9.09 -8.05 5.48
N TYR A 94 7.83 -8.30 5.07
CA TYR A 94 6.81 -7.28 4.80
C TYR A 94 5.44 -7.65 5.37
N PRO A 95 4.47 -6.70 5.47
CA PRO A 95 3.07 -6.99 5.78
C PRO A 95 2.49 -8.07 4.87
N ASN A 96 1.61 -8.92 5.41
CA ASN A 96 1.06 -10.08 4.71
C ASN A 96 0.42 -9.73 3.34
N CYS A 97 -0.23 -8.55 3.21
CA CYS A 97 -0.79 -8.08 1.93
C CYS A 97 0.30 -7.87 0.87
N VAL A 98 1.47 -7.36 1.25
CA VAL A 98 2.63 -7.15 0.35
C VAL A 98 3.27 -8.49 -0.02
N GLU A 99 3.45 -9.40 0.96
CA GLU A 99 3.98 -10.75 0.72
C GLU A 99 3.09 -11.54 -0.24
N LYS A 100 1.76 -11.44 -0.08
CA LYS A 100 0.80 -12.05 -1.02
C LYS A 100 0.89 -11.46 -2.43
N LEU A 101 1.08 -10.15 -2.57
CA LEU A 101 1.29 -9.53 -3.88
C LEU A 101 2.58 -10.06 -4.54
N ILE A 102 3.65 -10.20 -3.77
CA ILE A 102 4.93 -10.72 -4.28
C ILE A 102 4.80 -12.19 -4.69
N SER A 103 4.18 -13.03 -3.85
CA SER A 103 4.07 -14.48 -4.09
C SER A 103 3.11 -14.83 -5.22
N ASN A 104 2.02 -14.06 -5.40
CA ASN A 104 1.02 -14.29 -6.44
C ASN A 104 1.36 -13.59 -7.77
N ALA A 105 2.42 -12.79 -7.82
CA ALA A 105 2.84 -12.13 -9.04
C ALA A 105 3.29 -13.15 -10.11
N PRO A 106 3.00 -12.92 -11.39
CA PRO A 106 3.42 -13.81 -12.49
C PRO A 106 4.95 -13.90 -12.60
N ARG A 107 5.67 -12.97 -11.98
CA ARG A 107 7.14 -12.97 -11.85
C ARG A 107 7.54 -12.23 -10.58
N ALA A 108 8.61 -12.66 -9.93
CA ALA A 108 9.16 -11.97 -8.76
C ALA A 108 9.56 -10.53 -9.08
N PRO A 109 9.31 -9.56 -8.16
CA PRO A 109 9.77 -8.20 -8.34
C PRO A 109 11.30 -8.15 -8.38
N VAL A 110 11.83 -7.32 -9.28
CA VAL A 110 13.27 -7.16 -9.47
C VAL A 110 13.68 -5.78 -9.03
N TRP A 111 14.61 -5.72 -8.08
CA TRP A 111 15.20 -4.47 -7.63
C TRP A 111 16.04 -3.83 -8.74
N LYS A 112 15.72 -2.59 -9.06
CA LYS A 112 16.45 -1.76 -10.03
C LYS A 112 16.99 -0.53 -9.34
N ARG A 113 18.25 -0.21 -9.59
CA ARG A 113 18.88 0.99 -9.07
C ARG A 113 18.40 2.20 -9.87
N LEU A 114 17.78 3.18 -9.20
CA LEU A 114 17.38 4.47 -9.80
C LEU A 114 18.47 5.52 -9.63
N SER A 115 19.18 5.51 -8.49
CA SER A 115 20.26 6.43 -8.19
C SER A 115 21.31 5.76 -7.28
N LYS A 116 22.30 6.51 -6.82
CA LYS A 116 23.27 5.99 -5.84
C LYS A 116 22.61 5.62 -4.51
N SER A 117 21.48 6.26 -4.19
CA SER A 117 20.82 6.16 -2.88
C SER A 117 19.43 5.54 -2.93
N VAL A 118 18.89 5.22 -4.12
CA VAL A 118 17.50 4.76 -4.25
C VAL A 118 17.42 3.57 -5.19
N ASN A 119 16.79 2.51 -4.70
CA ASN A 119 16.39 1.35 -5.48
C ASN A 119 14.86 1.24 -5.53
N ILE A 120 14.32 0.62 -6.57
CA ILE A 120 12.90 0.37 -6.76
C ILE A 120 12.63 -1.07 -7.18
N ALA A 121 11.58 -1.68 -6.63
CA ALA A 121 11.03 -2.94 -7.11
C ALA A 121 9.54 -2.78 -7.37
N ARG A 122 9.12 -2.80 -8.63
CA ARG A 122 7.72 -2.66 -9.03
C ARG A 122 6.93 -3.91 -8.70
N LEU A 123 5.71 -3.74 -8.21
CA LEU A 123 4.80 -4.81 -7.85
C LEU A 123 3.70 -4.95 -8.91
N PHE A 124 3.34 -6.20 -9.20
CA PHE A 124 2.24 -6.50 -10.10
C PHE A 124 0.91 -6.45 -9.31
N THR A 125 0.00 -5.58 -9.71
CA THR A 125 -1.29 -5.37 -9.02
C THR A 125 -2.50 -5.55 -9.92
N GLY A 126 -2.28 -5.70 -11.24
CA GLY A 126 -3.36 -5.91 -12.21
C GLY A 126 -4.23 -4.68 -12.49
N GLN A 127 -3.84 -3.49 -12.01
CA GLN A 127 -4.51 -2.22 -12.29
C GLN A 127 -3.57 -1.29 -13.08
N ASP A 128 -4.11 -0.34 -13.81
CA ASP A 128 -3.41 0.50 -14.78
C ASP A 128 -3.30 1.99 -14.39
N LYS A 129 -3.88 2.38 -13.25
CA LYS A 129 -3.91 3.77 -12.81
C LYS A 129 -2.65 4.18 -12.02
N TYR A 130 -2.16 3.32 -11.14
CA TYR A 130 -1.02 3.60 -10.27
C TYR A 130 0.17 2.70 -10.55
N GLU A 131 1.39 3.23 -10.46
CA GLU A 131 2.58 2.40 -10.25
C GLU A 131 2.68 2.06 -8.77
N VAL A 132 2.61 0.77 -8.42
CA VAL A 132 2.84 0.30 -7.06
C VAL A 132 4.23 -0.31 -6.97
N ALA A 133 5.03 0.13 -6.01
CA ALA A 133 6.42 -0.30 -5.91
C ALA A 133 6.94 -0.26 -4.46
N LEU A 134 7.94 -1.09 -4.21
CA LEU A 134 8.82 -0.96 -3.05
C LEU A 134 9.94 0.02 -3.41
N HIS A 135 10.16 1.02 -2.57
CA HIS A 135 11.27 1.95 -2.67
C HIS A 135 12.21 1.72 -1.50
N GLN A 136 13.51 1.56 -1.78
CA GLN A 136 14.56 1.52 -0.78
C GLN A 136 15.38 2.79 -0.86
N ILE A 137 15.44 3.54 0.23
CA ILE A 137 16.36 4.66 0.42
C ILE A 137 17.49 4.15 1.29
N CYS A 138 18.69 4.11 0.73
CA CYS A 138 19.88 3.65 1.48
C CYS A 138 20.18 4.56 2.68
N ALA A 139 20.83 4.01 3.70
CA ALA A 139 21.23 4.74 4.90
C ALA A 139 21.95 6.07 4.56
N GLY A 140 21.46 7.18 5.11
CA GLY A 140 21.94 8.53 4.83
C GLY A 140 21.72 9.04 3.40
N GLY A 141 21.03 8.24 2.58
CA GLY A 141 20.74 8.58 1.19
C GLY A 141 19.63 9.61 1.06
N LYS A 142 19.58 10.27 -0.11
CA LYS A 142 18.55 11.28 -0.43
C LYS A 142 17.97 10.99 -1.79
N THR A 143 16.66 11.22 -1.93
CA THR A 143 16.05 11.34 -3.25
C THR A 143 16.33 12.72 -3.85
N PRO A 144 16.22 12.91 -5.17
CA PRO A 144 16.14 14.26 -5.72
C PRO A 144 14.95 15.01 -5.12
N LYS A 145 15.06 16.33 -4.92
CA LYS A 145 13.92 17.18 -4.56
C LYS A 145 12.92 17.16 -5.73
N HIS A 146 11.66 16.84 -5.44
CA HIS A 146 10.65 16.63 -6.48
C HIS A 146 9.27 17.10 -6.03
N ASP A 147 8.42 17.33 -7.03
CA ASP A 147 7.01 17.63 -6.96
C ASP A 147 6.22 16.44 -7.50
N HIS A 148 4.94 16.36 -7.20
CA HIS A 148 4.02 15.32 -7.65
C HIS A 148 3.09 15.87 -8.74
N HIS A 149 2.85 15.09 -9.80
CA HIS A 149 1.85 15.40 -10.83
C HIS A 149 0.49 14.74 -10.56
N GLY A 150 0.46 13.76 -9.70
CA GLY A 150 -0.72 13.05 -9.21
C GLY A 150 -0.57 12.76 -7.73
N THR A 151 -1.51 12.03 -7.18
CA THR A 151 -1.45 11.62 -5.77
C THR A 151 -0.44 10.48 -5.59
N GLU A 152 0.32 10.56 -4.50
CA GLU A 152 1.17 9.48 -4.01
C GLU A 152 0.72 9.05 -2.62
N TYR A 153 0.53 7.74 -2.45
CA TYR A 153 0.37 7.10 -1.14
C TYR A 153 1.65 6.36 -0.78
N THR A 154 2.16 6.58 0.41
CA THR A 154 3.39 5.91 0.88
C THR A 154 3.20 5.34 2.28
N VAL A 155 3.65 4.10 2.49
CA VAL A 155 3.72 3.46 3.82
C VAL A 155 5.15 3.04 4.09
N VAL A 156 5.68 3.42 5.25
CA VAL A 156 6.99 2.96 5.70
C VAL A 156 6.87 1.52 6.19
N LEU A 157 7.52 0.58 5.51
CA LEU A 157 7.50 -0.84 5.88
C LEU A 157 8.64 -1.21 6.84
N GLN A 158 9.78 -0.54 6.70
CA GLN A 158 10.96 -0.79 7.52
C GLN A 158 11.82 0.47 7.62
N GLY A 159 12.40 0.71 8.80
CA GLY A 159 13.28 1.84 9.04
C GLY A 159 12.54 3.17 9.14
N CYS A 160 13.16 4.24 8.70
CA CYS A 160 12.56 5.58 8.71
C CYS A 160 13.21 6.51 7.68
N PHE A 161 12.47 7.52 7.28
CA PHE A 161 12.98 8.64 6.50
C PHE A 161 12.43 9.97 7.03
N SER A 162 13.01 11.06 6.62
CA SER A 162 12.50 12.42 6.92
C SER A 162 12.44 13.26 5.66
N ASP A 163 11.62 14.28 5.68
CA ASP A 163 11.61 15.36 4.69
C ASP A 163 11.47 16.72 5.39
N GLU A 164 11.14 17.78 4.67
CA GLU A 164 10.98 19.12 5.21
C GLU A 164 9.79 19.25 6.18
N GLN A 165 8.85 18.28 6.17
CA GLN A 165 7.61 18.36 6.96
C GLN A 165 7.68 17.52 8.24
N SER A 166 8.28 16.32 8.18
CA SER A 166 8.26 15.40 9.33
C SER A 166 9.35 14.31 9.25
N VAL A 167 9.39 13.50 10.30
CA VAL A 167 10.08 12.21 10.35
C VAL A 167 9.05 11.11 10.34
N TYR A 168 9.18 10.19 9.39
CA TYR A 168 8.25 9.09 9.17
C TYR A 168 8.90 7.78 9.58
N ASN A 169 8.22 7.04 10.44
CA ASN A 169 8.68 5.79 11.01
C ASN A 169 7.87 4.61 10.46
N GLU A 170 8.29 3.43 10.76
CA GLU A 170 7.62 2.18 10.41
C GLU A 170 6.13 2.22 10.73
N GLY A 171 5.30 1.91 9.75
CA GLY A 171 3.86 1.94 9.80
C GLY A 171 3.22 3.29 9.43
N ASP A 172 3.96 4.40 9.38
CA ASP A 172 3.39 5.71 9.00
C ASP A 172 2.84 5.69 7.57
N PHE A 173 1.66 6.30 7.41
CA PHE A 173 0.96 6.46 6.14
C PHE A 173 1.02 7.91 5.69
N ILE A 174 1.53 8.16 4.50
CA ILE A 174 1.79 9.50 3.96
C ILE A 174 1.01 9.68 2.66
N VAL A 175 0.39 10.84 2.49
CA VAL A 175 -0.22 11.27 1.22
C VAL A 175 0.53 12.49 0.73
N ARG A 176 0.86 12.52 -0.56
CA ARG A 176 1.40 13.68 -1.26
C ARG A 176 0.53 13.98 -2.47
N ASN A 177 0.19 15.24 -2.64
CA ASN A 177 -0.64 15.74 -3.73
C ASN A 177 0.19 16.62 -4.67
N PRO A 178 -0.31 16.93 -5.87
CA PRO A 178 0.31 17.91 -6.75
C PRO A 178 0.60 19.23 -6.03
N GLY A 179 1.86 19.68 -6.10
CA GLY A 179 2.35 20.86 -5.40
C GLY A 179 3.08 20.57 -4.08
N ASP A 180 3.02 19.36 -3.56
CA ASP A 180 3.77 18.93 -2.36
C ASP A 180 5.23 18.64 -2.73
N VAL A 181 6.05 19.70 -2.71
CA VAL A 181 7.47 19.59 -3.03
C VAL A 181 8.25 19.14 -1.82
N HIS A 182 8.99 18.02 -1.93
CA HIS A 182 9.79 17.49 -0.85
C HIS A 182 11.08 16.76 -1.29
N GLN A 183 11.94 16.46 -0.32
CA GLN A 183 13.15 15.68 -0.51
C GLN A 183 13.29 14.60 0.58
N PRO A 184 12.77 13.39 0.38
CA PRO A 184 12.98 12.28 1.30
C PRO A 184 14.45 11.96 1.53
N MET A 185 14.81 11.78 2.81
CA MET A 185 16.16 11.44 3.27
C MET A 185 16.08 10.26 4.22
N GLY A 186 16.76 9.16 3.89
CA GLY A 186 16.88 7.99 4.75
C GLY A 186 17.71 8.30 6.00
N ALA A 187 17.36 7.66 7.10
CA ALA A 187 18.13 7.76 8.33
C ALA A 187 19.54 7.18 8.17
N ASN A 188 20.49 7.62 9.01
CA ASN A 188 21.89 7.16 8.93
C ASN A 188 22.10 5.75 9.49
N ASN A 189 21.17 5.24 10.29
CA ASN A 189 21.29 3.99 11.05
C ASN A 189 20.77 2.75 10.32
N GLY A 190 20.24 2.90 9.12
CA GLY A 190 19.72 1.79 8.31
C GLY A 190 18.98 2.25 7.07
N ASP A 191 18.74 1.33 6.17
CA ASP A 191 17.94 1.56 4.99
C ASP A 191 16.46 1.75 5.36
N CYS A 192 15.76 2.57 4.58
CA CYS A 192 14.31 2.74 4.69
C CYS A 192 13.64 2.05 3.50
N ILE A 193 12.67 1.17 3.78
CA ILE A 193 11.86 0.53 2.75
C ILE A 193 10.43 1.03 2.88
N CYS A 194 9.91 1.58 1.78
CA CYS A 194 8.55 2.07 1.67
C CYS A 194 7.79 1.29 0.59
N LEU A 195 6.50 1.08 0.81
CA LEU A 195 5.54 0.77 -0.24
C LEU A 195 4.96 2.08 -0.72
N SER A 196 4.95 2.33 -2.03
CA SER A 196 4.29 3.50 -2.59
C SER A 196 3.38 3.16 -3.76
N ALA A 197 2.35 3.97 -3.94
CA ALA A 197 1.44 3.97 -5.08
C ALA A 197 1.42 5.37 -5.69
N LEU A 198 1.94 5.51 -6.91
CA LEU A 198 2.07 6.76 -7.64
C LEU A 198 1.05 6.82 -8.79
N GLU A 199 0.18 7.83 -8.79
CA GLU A 199 -0.79 8.07 -9.88
C GLU A 199 -0.13 8.66 -11.14
N ALA A 200 0.91 9.46 -10.97
CA ALA A 200 1.62 10.10 -12.06
C ALA A 200 3.12 10.23 -11.76
N PRO A 201 3.97 10.42 -12.80
CA PRO A 201 5.40 10.59 -12.60
C PRO A 201 5.72 11.78 -11.71
N ILE A 202 6.74 11.65 -10.87
CA ILE A 202 7.28 12.79 -10.10
C ILE A 202 8.00 13.76 -11.04
N LYS A 203 8.03 15.05 -10.66
CA LYS A 203 8.73 16.12 -11.34
C LYS A 203 9.93 16.56 -10.50
N VAL A 204 11.14 16.24 -10.93
CA VAL A 204 12.36 16.74 -10.27
C VAL A 204 12.47 18.24 -10.46
N THR A 205 12.58 18.98 -9.35
CA THR A 205 12.60 20.46 -9.33
C THR A 205 13.97 21.05 -9.63
N ASN A 206 15.03 20.24 -9.71
CA ASN A 206 16.39 20.67 -10.08
C ASN A 206 16.47 20.98 -11.59
N PRO A 207 17.22 22.01 -12.04
CA PRO A 207 17.41 22.31 -13.47
C PRO A 207 17.97 21.16 -14.30
N PHE A 208 18.70 20.23 -13.70
CA PHE A 208 19.13 18.97 -14.35
C PHE A 208 18.04 17.88 -14.43
N GLY A 209 16.88 18.08 -13.81
CA GLY A 209 15.76 17.12 -13.82
C GLY A 209 15.21 16.84 -15.22
N PHE A 210 15.44 17.73 -16.19
CA PHE A 210 15.05 17.51 -17.58
C PHE A 210 15.71 16.25 -18.18
N PHE A 211 16.95 15.94 -17.82
CA PHE A 211 17.67 14.75 -18.31
C PHE A 211 17.17 13.46 -17.64
N LEU A 212 16.45 13.54 -16.52
CA LEU A 212 15.91 12.38 -15.81
C LEU A 212 14.51 11.99 -16.28
N LYS A 213 13.81 12.83 -17.06
CA LYS A 213 12.44 12.59 -17.56
C LYS A 213 12.21 11.21 -18.17
N PRO A 214 13.12 10.64 -18.98
CA PRO A 214 12.91 9.31 -19.57
C PRO A 214 12.86 8.18 -18.52
N PHE A 215 13.47 8.38 -17.35
CA PHE A 215 13.57 7.39 -16.25
C PHE A 215 12.47 7.53 -15.20
N LEU A 216 11.69 8.62 -15.25
CA LEU A 216 10.64 8.95 -14.29
C LEU A 216 9.23 8.58 -14.79
N ARG A 217 9.11 7.73 -15.79
CA ARG A 217 7.81 7.23 -16.25
C ARG A 217 7.27 6.23 -15.25
N ILE A 218 6.00 6.37 -14.88
CA ILE A 218 5.28 5.32 -14.15
C ILE A 218 5.06 4.13 -15.09
N ASN A 219 5.03 2.95 -14.51
CA ASN A 219 4.78 1.70 -15.23
C ASN A 219 3.86 0.82 -14.36
N PRO A 220 2.53 1.10 -14.35
CA PRO A 220 1.56 0.26 -13.69
C PRO A 220 1.65 -1.19 -14.21
N MET A 221 1.50 -2.17 -13.33
CA MET A 221 1.62 -3.59 -13.67
C MET A 221 0.56 -4.43 -12.96
#